data_582e4baaaa432a8fd0829b4760fdb4ee
#
_entry.id   582e4baaaa432a8fd0829b4760fdb4ee
#
_cell.length_a   1.000
_cell.length_b   1.000
_cell.length_c   1.000
_cell.angle_alpha   90.00
_cell.angle_beta   90.00
_cell.angle_gamma   90.00
#
_symmetry.space_group_name_H-M   'P 1'
#
loop_
_entity.id
_entity.type
_entity.pdbx_description
1 polymer ?
#
loop_
_entity_poly.entity_id
_entity_poly.type
_entity_poly.pdbx_seq_one_letter_code
_entity_poly.pdbx_strand_id
1 'polypeptide(L)'
;VTRHGPSLELAEQVAGRVGLSFSASRKETVASAIDRVMVRRGIGEGRLLLDRLGSDEDLTEDVISAVTVAETHFFRGPEQFELIRQTILPELLRRRPEGSPLRIWSVGCATGEEPYSLAILCEEEGLLDGVRIDAADISRRALAAAKTGDYGEWALRNTGPRLRQRYFTSCEGRFRLNEQLRRQVDFAHLNLGTDALPAPEKRLSDFDLILCRNVLVYLEASAVRRIARQLLDCLSDGGWLLTAP
;
A
#
# COMPACT_ATOMS: atom_id res chain seq x y z
N VAL A 1 20.14 -14.86 31.62
CA VAL A 1 19.00 -13.96 31.72
C VAL A 1 18.00 -14.40 30.68
N THR A 2 16.94 -15.08 31.10
CA THR A 2 15.80 -15.46 30.24
C THR A 2 15.14 -14.17 29.77
N ARG A 3 15.40 -13.74 28.53
CA ARG A 3 14.64 -12.67 27.90
C ARG A 3 13.21 -13.20 27.70
N HIS A 4 12.29 -12.72 28.49
CA HIS A 4 10.87 -12.82 28.13
C HIS A 4 10.71 -11.90 26.91
N GLY A 5 10.15 -12.42 25.81
CA GLY A 5 9.79 -11.60 24.66
C GLY A 5 8.85 -10.45 25.06
N PRO A 6 8.70 -9.41 24.25
CA PRO A 6 7.83 -8.28 24.59
C PRO A 6 6.44 -8.81 24.91
N SER A 7 5.85 -8.27 25.98
CA SER A 7 4.49 -8.61 26.38
C SER A 7 3.52 -8.20 25.25
N LEU A 8 2.39 -8.87 25.13
CA LEU A 8 1.33 -8.47 24.20
C LEU A 8 0.91 -7.00 24.44
N GLU A 9 0.97 -6.55 25.70
CA GLU A 9 0.72 -5.17 26.06
C GLU A 9 1.73 -4.19 25.43
N LEU A 10 3.03 -4.51 25.46
CA LEU A 10 4.04 -3.70 24.77
C LEU A 10 3.79 -3.66 23.27
N ALA A 11 3.41 -4.79 22.66
CA ALA A 11 3.10 -4.85 21.24
C ALA A 11 1.91 -3.93 20.87
N GLU A 12 0.88 -3.88 21.70
CA GLU A 12 -0.26 -2.97 21.55
C GLU A 12 0.14 -1.50 21.67
N GLN A 13 0.94 -1.18 22.68
CA GLN A 13 1.45 0.18 22.88
C GLN A 13 2.31 0.65 21.71
N VAL A 14 3.22 -0.21 21.22
CA VAL A 14 4.06 0.08 20.05
C VAL A 14 3.22 0.26 18.80
N ALA A 15 2.26 -0.63 18.55
CA ALA A 15 1.33 -0.51 17.42
C ALA A 15 0.55 0.80 17.48
N GLY A 16 0.01 1.15 18.63
CA GLY A 16 -0.71 2.42 18.85
C GLY A 16 0.17 3.66 18.59
N ARG A 17 1.46 3.61 18.98
CA ARG A 17 2.41 4.71 18.71
C ARG A 17 2.67 4.94 17.23
N VAL A 18 2.67 3.88 16.42
CA VAL A 18 2.80 3.98 14.96
C VAL A 18 1.45 4.07 14.23
N GLY A 19 0.36 4.28 14.98
CA GLY A 19 -0.98 4.47 14.41
C GLY A 19 -1.63 3.20 13.87
N LEU A 20 -1.18 2.02 14.31
CA LEU A 20 -1.74 0.74 13.90
C LEU A 20 -2.53 0.08 15.03
N SER A 21 -3.52 -0.73 14.67
CA SER A 21 -4.36 -1.48 15.58
C SER A 21 -4.63 -2.86 14.96
N PHE A 22 -4.04 -3.89 15.52
CA PHE A 22 -4.06 -5.24 14.95
C PHE A 22 -5.18 -6.11 15.53
N SER A 23 -5.73 -6.99 14.69
CA SER A 23 -6.67 -8.02 15.11
C SER A 23 -6.05 -8.96 16.16
N ALA A 24 -6.88 -9.60 17.00
CA ALA A 24 -6.42 -10.50 18.05
C ALA A 24 -5.51 -11.62 17.52
N SER A 25 -5.81 -12.15 16.33
CA SER A 25 -5.01 -13.22 15.69
C SER A 25 -3.61 -12.78 15.27
N ARG A 26 -3.33 -11.48 15.21
CA ARG A 26 -2.05 -10.90 14.79
C ARG A 26 -1.14 -10.51 15.97
N LYS A 27 -1.68 -10.37 17.17
CA LYS A 27 -0.96 -9.81 18.34
C LYS A 27 0.35 -10.55 18.65
N GLU A 28 0.35 -11.88 18.64
CA GLU A 28 1.56 -12.68 18.89
C GLU A 28 2.61 -12.51 17.77
N THR A 29 2.16 -12.48 16.52
CA THR A 29 3.06 -12.24 15.37
C THR A 29 3.69 -10.86 15.44
N VAL A 30 2.90 -9.84 15.81
CA VAL A 30 3.37 -8.46 15.99
C VAL A 30 4.34 -8.37 17.15
N ALA A 31 4.04 -8.99 18.31
CA ALA A 31 4.95 -9.03 19.45
C ALA A 31 6.29 -9.65 19.07
N SER A 32 6.28 -10.81 18.38
CA SER A 32 7.50 -11.45 17.89
C SER A 32 8.28 -10.60 16.89
N ALA A 33 7.58 -9.82 16.05
CA ALA A 33 8.21 -8.91 15.09
C ALA A 33 8.91 -7.74 15.82
N ILE A 34 8.26 -7.16 16.82
CA ILE A 34 8.82 -6.11 17.68
C ILE A 34 10.05 -6.60 18.43
N ASP A 35 10.00 -7.82 19.00
CA ASP A 35 11.16 -8.42 19.66
C ASP A 35 12.38 -8.49 18.75
N ARG A 36 12.19 -8.94 17.50
CA ARG A 36 13.27 -8.97 16.50
C ARG A 36 13.84 -7.58 16.22
N VAL A 37 13.00 -6.54 16.20
CA VAL A 37 13.48 -5.16 16.03
C VAL A 37 14.29 -4.74 17.25
N MET A 38 13.80 -4.97 18.47
CA MET A 38 14.49 -4.64 19.71
C MET A 38 15.87 -5.32 19.78
N VAL A 39 15.95 -6.61 19.48
CA VAL A 39 17.21 -7.37 19.44
C VAL A 39 18.18 -6.76 18.42
N ARG A 40 17.73 -6.51 17.20
CA ARG A 40 18.56 -5.96 16.12
C ARG A 40 19.09 -4.55 16.46
N ARG A 41 18.29 -3.74 17.15
CA ARG A 41 18.64 -2.38 17.56
C ARG A 41 19.33 -2.27 18.91
N GLY A 42 19.57 -3.40 19.60
CA GLY A 42 20.20 -3.44 20.93
C GLY A 42 19.35 -2.79 22.03
N ILE A 43 18.02 -2.76 21.87
CA ILE A 43 17.08 -2.17 22.83
C ILE A 43 16.67 -3.28 23.82
N GLY A 44 17.07 -3.15 25.08
CA GLY A 44 16.80 -4.13 26.13
C GLY A 44 15.45 -3.97 26.84
N GLU A 45 14.88 -2.75 26.80
CA GLU A 45 13.69 -2.40 27.57
C GLU A 45 12.61 -1.83 26.65
N GLY A 46 11.36 -2.30 26.81
CA GLY A 46 10.21 -1.85 26.02
C GLY A 46 9.92 -0.36 26.18
N ARG A 47 10.15 0.19 27.38
CA ARG A 47 9.98 1.62 27.64
C ARG A 47 10.91 2.47 26.76
N LEU A 48 12.17 2.08 26.64
CA LEU A 48 13.14 2.76 25.79
C LEU A 48 12.72 2.71 24.32
N LEU A 49 12.12 1.60 23.85
CA LEU A 49 11.54 1.53 22.52
C LEU A 49 10.44 2.57 22.34
N LEU A 50 9.47 2.62 23.25
CA LEU A 50 8.32 3.55 23.20
C LEU A 50 8.76 5.02 23.24
N ASP A 51 9.75 5.35 24.04
CA ASP A 51 10.27 6.73 24.17
C ASP A 51 10.98 7.20 22.90
N ARG A 52 11.60 6.29 22.15
CA ARG A 52 12.30 6.59 20.90
C ARG A 52 11.39 6.62 19.68
N LEU A 53 10.25 5.90 19.72
CA LEU A 53 9.31 5.91 18.59
C LEU A 53 8.75 7.32 18.33
N GLY A 54 8.77 7.74 17.09
CA GLY A 54 8.33 9.08 16.66
C GLY A 54 9.45 10.13 16.61
N SER A 55 10.54 9.97 17.39
CA SER A 55 11.72 10.83 17.33
C SER A 55 12.88 10.20 16.55
N ASP A 56 12.93 8.87 16.49
CA ASP A 56 13.88 8.08 15.73
C ASP A 56 13.17 7.52 14.50
N GLU A 57 13.28 8.21 13.36
CA GLU A 57 12.59 7.84 12.12
C GLU A 57 13.00 6.45 11.61
N ASP A 58 14.29 6.11 11.70
CA ASP A 58 14.80 4.80 11.27
C ASP A 58 14.28 3.66 12.14
N LEU A 59 14.17 3.88 13.45
CA LEU A 59 13.58 2.90 14.36
C LEU A 59 12.08 2.74 14.10
N THR A 60 11.39 3.85 13.89
CA THR A 60 9.96 3.85 13.57
C THR A 60 9.70 3.09 12.26
N GLU A 61 10.49 3.33 11.22
CA GLU A 61 10.41 2.61 9.95
C GLU A 61 10.74 1.12 10.10
N ASP A 62 11.72 0.74 10.93
CA ASP A 62 12.01 -0.66 11.22
C ASP A 62 10.85 -1.37 11.91
N VAL A 63 10.16 -0.69 12.83
CA VAL A 63 8.96 -1.22 13.48
C VAL A 63 7.83 -1.36 12.47
N ILE A 64 7.52 -0.31 11.70
CA ILE A 64 6.48 -0.35 10.66
C ILE A 64 6.74 -1.50 9.69
N SER A 65 7.95 -1.59 9.14
CA SER A 65 8.33 -2.66 8.19
C SER A 65 8.26 -4.05 8.80
N ALA A 66 8.48 -4.20 10.11
CA ALA A 66 8.43 -5.49 10.78
C ALA A 66 7.00 -5.96 11.08
N VAL A 67 6.08 -5.03 11.35
CA VAL A 67 4.69 -5.36 11.74
C VAL A 67 3.71 -5.35 10.57
N THR A 68 4.07 -4.71 9.46
CA THR A 68 3.29 -4.75 8.22
C THR A 68 3.71 -5.94 7.34
N VAL A 69 2.78 -6.39 6.49
CA VAL A 69 3.03 -7.47 5.54
C VAL A 69 3.18 -6.85 4.15
N ALA A 70 4.42 -6.77 3.69
CA ALA A 70 4.74 -6.20 2.38
C ALA A 70 4.68 -7.25 1.24
N GLU A 71 3.88 -8.33 1.39
CA GLU A 71 3.72 -9.30 0.31
C GLU A 71 2.81 -8.75 -0.78
N THR A 72 3.41 -8.45 -1.92
CA THR A 72 2.72 -7.96 -3.11
C THR A 72 3.35 -8.53 -4.38
N HIS A 73 2.62 -8.47 -5.49
CA HIS A 73 3.11 -8.85 -6.80
C HIS A 73 2.23 -8.24 -7.89
N PHE A 74 2.78 -8.12 -9.10
CA PHE A 74 2.03 -7.60 -10.23
C PHE A 74 0.79 -8.45 -10.54
N PHE A 75 -0.33 -7.78 -10.82
CA PHE A 75 -1.63 -8.40 -11.13
C PHE A 75 -2.13 -9.38 -10.06
N ARG A 76 -1.88 -9.09 -8.78
CA ARG A 76 -2.43 -9.87 -7.66
C ARG A 76 -3.95 -9.83 -7.68
N GLY A 77 -4.61 -11.02 -7.69
CA GLY A 77 -6.07 -11.13 -7.88
C GLY A 77 -6.47 -10.77 -9.31
N PRO A 78 -6.10 -11.57 -10.31
CA PRO A 78 -6.31 -11.26 -11.72
C PRO A 78 -7.79 -11.04 -12.07
N GLU A 79 -8.72 -11.69 -11.35
CA GLU A 79 -10.15 -11.52 -11.50
C GLU A 79 -10.62 -10.09 -11.19
N GLN A 80 -9.97 -9.41 -10.24
CA GLN A 80 -10.28 -8.01 -9.93
C GLN A 80 -9.73 -7.05 -10.99
N PHE A 81 -8.55 -7.32 -11.54
CA PHE A 81 -8.04 -6.55 -12.68
C PHE A 81 -8.92 -6.73 -13.92
N GLU A 82 -9.46 -7.94 -14.12
CA GLU A 82 -10.40 -8.18 -15.20
C GLU A 82 -11.73 -7.45 -14.98
N LEU A 83 -12.25 -7.40 -13.74
CA LEU A 83 -13.43 -6.60 -13.37
C LEU A 83 -13.17 -5.10 -13.63
N ILE A 84 -11.99 -4.59 -13.25
CA ILE A 84 -11.60 -3.21 -13.52
C ILE A 84 -11.63 -2.95 -15.03
N ARG A 85 -11.03 -3.83 -15.82
CA ARG A 85 -10.91 -3.71 -17.28
C ARG A 85 -12.26 -3.76 -17.98
N GLN A 86 -13.08 -4.77 -17.67
CA GLN A 86 -14.30 -5.05 -18.42
C GLN A 86 -15.52 -4.24 -17.95
N THR A 87 -15.54 -3.82 -16.70
CA THR A 87 -16.73 -3.21 -16.10
C THR A 87 -16.46 -1.82 -15.56
N ILE A 88 -15.50 -1.66 -14.65
CA ILE A 88 -15.33 -0.43 -13.89
C ILE A 88 -14.81 0.70 -14.78
N LEU A 89 -13.71 0.49 -15.51
CA LEU A 89 -13.15 1.52 -16.39
C LEU A 89 -14.15 1.99 -17.46
N PRO A 90 -14.85 1.10 -18.21
CA PRO A 90 -15.86 1.53 -19.16
C PRO A 90 -17.04 2.29 -18.52
N GLU A 91 -17.45 1.92 -17.31
CA GLU A 91 -18.51 2.63 -16.59
C GLU A 91 -18.07 4.03 -16.17
N LEU A 92 -16.90 4.16 -15.58
CA LEU A 92 -16.33 5.42 -15.13
C LEU A 92 -16.09 6.38 -16.30
N LEU A 93 -15.54 5.89 -17.42
CA LEU A 93 -15.29 6.68 -18.62
C LEU A 93 -16.58 7.25 -19.24
N ARG A 94 -17.68 6.50 -19.20
CA ARG A 94 -18.99 6.96 -19.70
C ARG A 94 -19.62 8.08 -18.85
N ARG A 95 -19.32 8.10 -17.55
CA ARG A 95 -19.88 9.09 -16.61
C ARG A 95 -19.07 10.37 -16.54
N ARG A 96 -17.85 10.33 -17.05
CA ARG A 96 -16.88 11.37 -16.84
C ARG A 96 -17.06 12.54 -17.78
N PRO A 97 -16.87 13.81 -17.29
CA PRO A 97 -16.81 14.97 -18.18
C PRO A 97 -15.63 14.84 -19.14
N GLU A 98 -15.86 15.20 -20.40
CA GLU A 98 -14.83 15.19 -21.43
C GLU A 98 -13.62 16.04 -21.02
N GLY A 99 -12.40 15.49 -21.21
CA GLY A 99 -11.14 16.18 -20.88
C GLY A 99 -10.70 16.15 -19.40
N SER A 100 -11.52 15.57 -18.50
CA SER A 100 -11.08 15.39 -17.10
C SER A 100 -10.28 14.07 -16.92
N PRO A 101 -9.13 13.98 -16.21
CA PRO A 101 -8.39 12.73 -16.02
C PRO A 101 -9.11 11.78 -15.04
N LEU A 102 -9.20 10.49 -15.30
CA LEU A 102 -9.70 9.47 -14.37
C LEU A 102 -8.75 9.39 -13.17
N ARG A 103 -9.28 9.49 -11.96
CA ARG A 103 -8.48 9.46 -10.74
C ARG A 103 -8.57 8.11 -10.04
N ILE A 104 -7.44 7.41 -9.97
CA ILE A 104 -7.32 6.11 -9.33
C ILE A 104 -6.39 6.21 -8.12
N TRP A 105 -6.74 5.59 -7.02
CA TRP A 105 -5.92 5.56 -5.82
C TRP A 105 -5.66 4.14 -5.34
N SER A 106 -4.39 3.76 -5.20
CA SER A 106 -3.94 2.51 -4.59
C SER A 106 -3.47 2.79 -3.16
N VAL A 107 -4.19 2.29 -2.17
CA VAL A 107 -3.94 2.55 -0.74
C VAL A 107 -3.37 1.31 -0.08
N GLY A 108 -2.22 1.44 0.59
CA GLY A 108 -1.43 0.32 1.08
C GLY A 108 -0.68 -0.37 -0.07
N CYS A 109 -0.07 0.45 -0.93
CA CYS A 109 0.52 0.01 -2.20
C CYS A 109 1.84 -0.77 -2.05
N ALA A 110 2.39 -0.87 -0.85
CA ALA A 110 3.67 -1.51 -0.55
C ALA A 110 4.79 -1.08 -1.52
N THR A 111 5.41 -2.02 -2.22
CA THR A 111 6.52 -1.77 -3.17
C THR A 111 6.04 -1.42 -4.58
N GLY A 112 4.75 -1.08 -4.77
CA GLY A 112 4.23 -0.42 -5.97
C GLY A 112 3.70 -1.35 -7.06
N GLU A 113 3.68 -2.66 -6.87
CA GLU A 113 3.23 -3.62 -7.90
C GLU A 113 1.77 -3.41 -8.26
N GLU A 114 0.89 -3.05 -7.31
CA GLU A 114 -0.53 -2.79 -7.58
C GLU A 114 -0.74 -1.53 -8.43
N PRO A 115 -0.27 -0.33 -8.05
CA PRO A 115 -0.46 0.86 -8.86
C PRO A 115 0.23 0.76 -10.23
N TYR A 116 1.36 0.08 -10.33
CA TYR A 116 2.00 -0.16 -11.62
C TYR A 116 1.25 -1.19 -12.47
N SER A 117 0.57 -2.17 -11.86
CA SER A 117 -0.33 -3.05 -12.61
C SER A 117 -1.52 -2.28 -13.18
N LEU A 118 -2.04 -1.28 -12.46
CA LEU A 118 -3.07 -0.37 -12.97
C LEU A 118 -2.54 0.49 -14.11
N ALA A 119 -1.33 1.02 -14.01
CA ALA A 119 -0.70 1.78 -15.08
C ALA A 119 -0.51 0.93 -16.35
N ILE A 120 -0.04 -0.31 -16.21
CA ILE A 120 0.07 -1.26 -17.33
C ILE A 120 -1.29 -1.56 -17.93
N LEU A 121 -2.31 -1.81 -17.10
CA LEU A 121 -3.68 -2.03 -17.56
C LEU A 121 -4.20 -0.85 -18.37
N CYS A 122 -4.06 0.37 -17.86
CA CYS A 122 -4.50 1.59 -18.55
C CYS A 122 -3.74 1.81 -19.86
N GLU A 123 -2.45 1.49 -19.92
CA GLU A 123 -1.65 1.56 -21.16
C GLU A 123 -2.13 0.54 -22.19
N GLU A 124 -2.43 -0.71 -21.78
CA GLU A 124 -2.96 -1.74 -22.66
C GLU A 124 -4.34 -1.41 -23.25
N GLU A 125 -5.14 -0.63 -22.49
CA GLU A 125 -6.47 -0.14 -22.93
C GLU A 125 -6.39 1.22 -23.67
N GLY A 126 -5.19 1.79 -23.86
CA GLY A 126 -5.01 3.10 -24.51
C GLY A 126 -5.54 4.28 -23.70
N LEU A 127 -5.59 4.16 -22.38
CA LEU A 127 -6.18 5.14 -21.46
C LEU A 127 -5.14 5.92 -20.64
N LEU A 128 -3.85 5.61 -20.78
CA LEU A 128 -2.82 6.08 -19.84
C LEU A 128 -2.77 7.61 -19.74
N ASP A 129 -2.88 8.33 -20.85
CA ASP A 129 -2.84 9.81 -20.87
C ASP A 129 -4.07 10.44 -20.20
N GLY A 130 -5.18 9.71 -20.14
CA GLY A 130 -6.44 10.14 -19.52
C GLY A 130 -6.60 9.71 -18.06
N VAL A 131 -5.58 9.10 -17.45
CA VAL A 131 -5.65 8.54 -16.08
C VAL A 131 -4.58 9.16 -15.20
N ARG A 132 -4.92 9.43 -13.95
CA ARG A 132 -4.02 9.81 -12.89
C ARG A 132 -4.03 8.73 -11.81
N ILE A 133 -2.88 8.19 -11.47
CA ILE A 133 -2.75 7.16 -10.45
C ILE A 133 -1.97 7.71 -9.25
N ASP A 134 -2.66 7.84 -8.14
CA ASP A 134 -2.06 8.15 -6.85
C ASP A 134 -1.86 6.84 -6.07
N ALA A 135 -0.76 6.72 -5.32
CA ALA A 135 -0.45 5.54 -4.52
C ALA A 135 0.08 5.94 -3.15
N ALA A 136 -0.34 5.25 -2.10
CA ALA A 136 0.07 5.59 -0.75
C ALA A 136 0.36 4.36 0.10
N ASP A 137 1.36 4.49 0.98
CA ASP A 137 1.69 3.46 1.98
C ASP A 137 2.24 4.11 3.25
N ILE A 138 2.14 3.39 4.37
CA ILE A 138 2.70 3.81 5.66
C ILE A 138 4.22 3.64 5.71
N SER A 139 4.80 2.69 4.94
CA SER A 139 6.24 2.42 4.93
C SER A 139 6.95 3.31 3.91
N ARG A 140 7.76 4.24 4.40
CA ARG A 140 8.62 5.08 3.56
C ARG A 140 9.65 4.25 2.80
N ARG A 141 10.12 3.14 3.40
CA ARG A 141 11.06 2.21 2.76
C ARG A 141 10.42 1.48 1.59
N ALA A 142 9.17 1.02 1.75
CA ALA A 142 8.42 0.41 0.66
C ALA A 142 8.18 1.41 -0.49
N LEU A 143 7.79 2.64 -0.18
CA LEU A 143 7.61 3.71 -1.17
C LEU A 143 8.93 4.06 -1.89
N ALA A 144 10.05 4.09 -1.18
CA ALA A 144 11.36 4.30 -1.81
C ALA A 144 11.68 3.17 -2.81
N ALA A 145 11.43 1.91 -2.44
CA ALA A 145 11.56 0.76 -3.34
C ALA A 145 10.60 0.87 -4.55
N ALA A 146 9.33 1.22 -4.32
CA ALA A 146 8.34 1.44 -5.37
C ALA A 146 8.82 2.44 -6.43
N LYS A 147 9.37 3.58 -5.99
CA LYS A 147 9.89 4.63 -6.89
C LYS A 147 11.06 4.18 -7.75
N THR A 148 11.86 3.18 -7.31
CA THR A 148 12.92 2.62 -8.16
C THR A 148 12.36 1.83 -9.33
N GLY A 149 11.20 1.20 -9.15
CA GLY A 149 10.55 0.33 -10.12
C GLY A 149 11.38 -0.91 -10.48
N ASP A 150 12.17 -1.42 -9.51
CA ASP A 150 13.11 -2.51 -9.72
C ASP A 150 12.70 -3.74 -8.90
N TYR A 151 12.37 -4.85 -9.59
CA TYR A 151 11.68 -6.00 -9.01
C TYR A 151 12.44 -7.30 -9.22
N GLY A 152 12.26 -8.25 -8.29
CA GLY A 152 12.71 -9.62 -8.45
C GLY A 152 11.72 -10.47 -9.26
N GLU A 153 12.15 -11.64 -9.71
CA GLU A 153 11.33 -12.62 -10.48
C GLU A 153 9.99 -12.94 -9.80
N TRP A 154 10.00 -13.07 -8.46
CA TRP A 154 8.80 -13.40 -7.68
C TRP A 154 7.69 -12.35 -7.79
N ALA A 155 8.05 -11.08 -7.90
CA ALA A 155 7.07 -10.00 -8.05
C ALA A 155 6.30 -10.10 -9.38
N LEU A 156 6.91 -10.71 -10.42
CA LEU A 156 6.32 -10.85 -11.75
C LEU A 156 5.63 -12.20 -12.00
N ARG A 157 5.46 -13.05 -10.98
CA ARG A 157 4.93 -14.42 -11.17
C ARG A 157 3.57 -14.49 -11.89
N ASN A 158 2.72 -13.48 -11.73
CA ASN A 158 1.43 -13.36 -12.44
C ASN A 158 1.50 -12.48 -13.71
N THR A 159 2.69 -12.06 -14.12
CA THR A 159 2.88 -11.24 -15.32
C THR A 159 3.27 -12.13 -16.50
N GLY A 160 2.42 -12.19 -17.52
CA GLY A 160 2.68 -12.99 -18.70
C GLY A 160 3.91 -12.53 -19.51
N PRO A 161 4.52 -13.41 -20.31
CA PRO A 161 5.76 -13.12 -21.05
C PRO A 161 5.66 -11.86 -21.93
N ARG A 162 4.51 -11.64 -22.59
CA ARG A 162 4.27 -10.46 -23.44
C ARG A 162 4.38 -9.15 -22.65
N LEU A 163 3.74 -9.06 -21.48
CA LEU A 163 3.79 -7.87 -20.64
C LEU A 163 5.18 -7.66 -20.04
N ARG A 164 5.84 -8.74 -19.60
CA ARG A 164 7.22 -8.67 -19.11
C ARG A 164 8.15 -8.09 -20.18
N GLN A 165 8.10 -8.61 -21.40
CA GLN A 165 8.93 -8.14 -22.50
C GLN A 165 8.63 -6.69 -22.89
N ARG A 166 7.36 -6.29 -22.85
CA ARG A 166 6.93 -4.94 -23.26
C ARG A 166 7.27 -3.86 -22.24
N TYR A 167 7.11 -4.17 -20.95
CA TYR A 167 7.13 -3.16 -19.90
C TYR A 167 8.34 -3.22 -18.96
N PHE A 168 9.13 -4.26 -19.03
CA PHE A 168 10.26 -4.45 -18.13
C PHE A 168 11.56 -4.69 -18.92
N THR A 169 12.65 -4.08 -18.43
CA THR A 169 14.00 -4.38 -18.89
C THR A 169 14.66 -5.30 -17.88
N SER A 170 15.15 -6.47 -18.33
CA SER A 170 15.88 -7.39 -17.47
C SER A 170 17.33 -6.94 -17.34
N CYS A 171 17.84 -6.90 -16.09
CA CYS A 171 19.23 -6.61 -15.78
C CYS A 171 19.64 -7.40 -14.54
N GLU A 172 20.69 -8.24 -14.65
CA GLU A 172 21.27 -8.99 -13.51
C GLU A 172 20.26 -9.79 -12.68
N GLY A 173 19.27 -10.43 -13.33
CA GLY A 173 18.22 -11.21 -12.66
C GLY A 173 17.13 -10.36 -11.98
N ARG A 174 17.12 -9.06 -12.22
CA ARG A 174 16.07 -8.14 -11.81
C ARG A 174 15.34 -7.56 -13.02
N PHE A 175 14.18 -6.98 -12.79
CA PHE A 175 13.29 -6.45 -13.82
C PHE A 175 12.95 -5.00 -13.47
N ARG A 176 13.41 -4.08 -14.29
CA ARG A 176 13.10 -2.66 -14.14
C ARG A 176 11.92 -2.28 -15.01
N LEU A 177 10.88 -1.75 -14.39
CA LEU A 177 9.73 -1.18 -15.09
C LEU A 177 10.16 0.02 -15.94
N ASN A 178 9.60 0.18 -17.13
CA ASN A 178 9.93 1.29 -18.02
C ASN A 178 9.61 2.66 -17.36
N GLU A 179 10.32 3.68 -17.78
CA GLU A 179 10.26 5.00 -17.14
C GLU A 179 8.92 5.71 -17.36
N GLN A 180 8.28 5.51 -18.52
CA GLN A 180 6.98 6.09 -18.83
C GLN A 180 5.95 5.68 -17.78
N LEU A 181 5.83 4.38 -17.48
CA LEU A 181 4.89 3.89 -16.47
C LEU A 181 5.29 4.30 -15.05
N ARG A 182 6.60 4.38 -14.74
CA ARG A 182 7.04 4.85 -13.42
C ARG A 182 6.64 6.29 -13.13
N ARG A 183 6.65 7.16 -14.14
CA ARG A 183 6.24 8.57 -14.04
C ARG A 183 4.72 8.74 -13.92
N GLN A 184 3.93 7.71 -14.22
CA GLN A 184 2.48 7.76 -14.20
C GLN A 184 1.88 7.59 -12.80
N VAL A 185 2.70 7.20 -11.82
CA VAL A 185 2.25 6.95 -10.46
C VAL A 185 2.88 7.95 -9.49
N ASP A 186 2.04 8.71 -8.79
CA ASP A 186 2.43 9.63 -7.75
C ASP A 186 2.40 8.92 -6.38
N PHE A 187 3.57 8.74 -5.75
CA PHE A 187 3.71 8.06 -4.46
C PHE A 187 3.77 9.03 -3.28
N ALA A 188 2.91 8.83 -2.30
CA ALA A 188 2.84 9.61 -1.06
C ALA A 188 2.90 8.72 0.19
N HIS A 189 3.46 9.24 1.28
CA HIS A 189 3.36 8.61 2.59
C HIS A 189 1.98 8.90 3.19
N LEU A 190 1.31 7.86 3.69
CA LEU A 190 0.01 7.97 4.34
C LEU A 190 -0.13 6.89 5.42
N ASN A 191 -0.55 7.31 6.59
CA ASN A 191 -0.94 6.41 7.68
C ASN A 191 -2.47 6.43 7.86
N LEU A 192 -3.17 5.42 7.37
CA LEU A 192 -4.62 5.27 7.52
C LEU A 192 -5.09 5.22 8.98
N GLY A 193 -4.18 4.95 9.90
CA GLY A 193 -4.47 4.92 11.33
C GLY A 193 -4.60 6.29 11.96
N THR A 194 -3.85 7.27 11.49
CA THR A 194 -3.70 8.60 12.10
C THR A 194 -4.08 9.76 11.21
N ASP A 195 -3.90 9.63 9.90
CA ASP A 195 -4.12 10.73 8.98
C ASP A 195 -5.61 10.96 8.73
N ALA A 196 -6.00 12.23 8.69
CA ALA A 196 -7.37 12.61 8.41
C ALA A 196 -7.65 12.48 6.90
N LEU A 197 -8.80 11.89 6.57
CA LEU A 197 -9.32 11.75 5.22
C LEU A 197 -10.82 12.07 5.22
N PRO A 198 -11.36 12.69 4.16
CA PRO A 198 -10.65 13.21 2.99
C PRO A 198 -9.73 14.40 3.30
N ALA A 199 -8.72 14.62 2.46
CA ALA A 199 -7.79 15.75 2.58
C ALA A 199 -7.64 16.44 1.21
N PRO A 200 -8.61 17.31 0.81
CA PRO A 200 -8.63 17.95 -0.50
C PRO A 200 -7.40 18.82 -0.77
N GLU A 201 -6.85 19.45 0.27
CA GLU A 201 -5.62 20.25 0.19
C GLU A 201 -4.38 19.43 -0.21
N LYS A 202 -4.42 18.11 0.07
CA LYS A 202 -3.42 17.13 -0.38
C LYS A 202 -3.86 16.37 -1.62
N ARG A 203 -5.01 16.76 -2.24
CA ARG A 203 -5.63 16.09 -3.38
C ARG A 203 -6.10 14.66 -3.09
N LEU A 204 -6.37 14.35 -1.82
CA LEU A 204 -6.89 13.06 -1.35
C LEU A 204 -8.41 13.12 -1.18
N SER A 205 -9.12 13.41 -2.28
CA SER A 205 -10.58 13.43 -2.43
C SER A 205 -10.95 13.23 -3.91
N ASP A 206 -12.20 12.97 -4.19
CA ASP A 206 -12.80 12.89 -5.51
C ASP A 206 -12.12 11.84 -6.43
N PHE A 207 -11.81 10.67 -5.86
CA PHE A 207 -11.31 9.53 -6.63
C PHE A 207 -12.45 8.78 -7.30
N ASP A 208 -12.25 8.38 -8.55
CA ASP A 208 -13.21 7.56 -9.29
C ASP A 208 -13.08 6.07 -8.94
N LEU A 209 -11.86 5.63 -8.61
CA LEU A 209 -11.58 4.27 -8.21
C LEU A 209 -10.55 4.25 -7.07
N ILE A 210 -10.89 3.62 -5.96
CA ILE A 210 -9.97 3.38 -4.84
C ILE A 210 -9.76 1.87 -4.70
N LEU A 211 -8.50 1.44 -4.63
CA LEU A 211 -8.10 0.09 -4.25
C LEU A 211 -7.50 0.14 -2.84
N CYS A 212 -8.09 -0.60 -1.90
CA CYS A 212 -7.54 -0.83 -0.56
C CYS A 212 -7.55 -2.33 -0.30
N ARG A 213 -6.60 -3.04 -0.89
CA ARG A 213 -6.58 -4.50 -0.96
C ARG A 213 -5.52 -5.08 -0.04
N ASN A 214 -5.87 -6.17 0.66
CA ASN A 214 -4.97 -6.90 1.56
C ASN A 214 -4.34 -6.03 2.69
N VAL A 215 -5.00 -4.94 3.08
CA VAL A 215 -4.60 -4.04 4.16
C VAL A 215 -5.51 -4.22 5.36
N LEU A 216 -6.82 -4.11 5.15
CA LEU A 216 -7.82 -4.06 6.22
C LEU A 216 -7.92 -5.38 7.01
N VAL A 217 -7.56 -6.49 6.40
CA VAL A 217 -7.59 -7.84 7.01
C VAL A 217 -6.73 -7.96 8.27
N TYR A 218 -5.73 -7.11 8.42
CA TYR A 218 -4.82 -7.13 9.56
C TYR A 218 -5.27 -6.26 10.73
N LEU A 219 -6.28 -5.40 10.52
CA LEU A 219 -6.67 -4.38 11.46
C LEU A 219 -7.86 -4.84 12.33
N GLU A 220 -8.04 -4.17 13.46
CA GLU A 220 -9.24 -4.34 14.28
C GLU A 220 -10.50 -3.85 13.58
N ALA A 221 -11.64 -4.48 13.89
CA ALA A 221 -12.92 -4.15 13.27
C ALA A 221 -13.33 -2.67 13.44
N SER A 222 -12.96 -2.03 14.55
CA SER A 222 -13.20 -0.61 14.80
C SER A 222 -12.40 0.27 13.83
N ALA A 223 -11.12 -0.03 13.64
CA ALA A 223 -10.23 0.66 12.70
C ALA A 223 -10.70 0.43 11.25
N VAL A 224 -11.07 -0.81 10.89
CA VAL A 224 -11.62 -1.14 9.57
C VAL A 224 -12.84 -0.28 9.24
N ARG A 225 -13.81 -0.19 10.16
CA ARG A 225 -15.03 0.62 9.94
C ARG A 225 -14.72 2.11 9.76
N ARG A 226 -13.78 2.65 10.54
CA ARG A 226 -13.36 4.05 10.42
C ARG A 226 -12.67 4.30 9.09
N ILE A 227 -11.69 3.49 8.74
CA ILE A 227 -10.92 3.61 7.49
C ILE A 227 -11.85 3.44 6.27
N ALA A 228 -12.75 2.45 6.29
CA ALA A 228 -13.69 2.25 5.20
C ALA A 228 -14.57 3.49 4.95
N ARG A 229 -15.08 4.15 6.02
CA ARG A 229 -15.82 5.41 5.88
C ARG A 229 -14.96 6.52 5.29
N GLN A 230 -13.76 6.71 5.80
CA GLN A 230 -12.82 7.71 5.27
C GLN A 230 -12.52 7.50 3.79
N LEU A 231 -12.32 6.25 3.35
CA LEU A 231 -12.10 5.93 1.93
C LEU A 231 -13.34 6.18 1.08
N LEU A 232 -14.53 5.85 1.59
CA LEU A 232 -15.80 6.16 0.91
C LEU A 232 -16.00 7.68 0.76
N ASP A 233 -15.66 8.45 1.79
CA ASP A 233 -15.74 9.92 1.76
C ASP A 233 -14.71 10.56 0.79
N CYS A 234 -13.69 9.79 0.38
CA CYS A 234 -12.72 10.21 -0.65
C CYS A 234 -13.17 9.91 -2.09
N LEU A 235 -14.26 9.17 -2.28
CA LEU A 235 -14.78 8.85 -3.62
C LEU A 235 -15.57 10.02 -4.21
N SER A 236 -15.50 10.14 -5.52
CA SER A 236 -16.45 10.93 -6.30
C SER A 236 -17.82 10.23 -6.35
N ASP A 237 -18.87 10.95 -6.69
CA ASP A 237 -20.21 10.38 -6.88
C ASP A 237 -20.19 9.27 -7.93
N GLY A 238 -20.64 8.08 -7.53
CA GLY A 238 -20.61 6.88 -8.37
C GLY A 238 -19.22 6.24 -8.55
N GLY A 239 -18.24 6.63 -7.74
CA GLY A 239 -16.92 6.01 -7.69
C GLY A 239 -16.95 4.59 -7.06
N TRP A 240 -15.89 3.85 -7.26
CA TRP A 240 -15.75 2.46 -6.82
C TRP A 240 -14.68 2.30 -5.72
N LEU A 241 -14.99 1.56 -4.67
CA LEU A 241 -14.03 1.09 -3.68
C LEU A 241 -13.85 -0.43 -3.82
N LEU A 242 -12.65 -0.86 -4.19
CA LEU A 242 -12.29 -2.27 -4.23
C LEU A 242 -11.48 -2.65 -2.98
N THR A 243 -11.97 -3.65 -2.29
CA THR A 243 -11.24 -4.30 -1.17
C THR A 243 -11.00 -5.76 -1.50
N ALA A 244 -10.02 -6.36 -0.85
CA ALA A 244 -9.78 -7.80 -0.89
C ALA A 244 -9.49 -8.31 0.52
N PRO A 245 -9.86 -9.56 0.83
CA PRO A 245 -9.51 -10.20 2.08
C PRO A 245 -8.01 -10.38 2.21
#